data_14b2952c44858fe401bbe919843f1381
#
_entry.id   14b2952c44858fe401bbe919843f1381
#
_cell.length_a   1.000
_cell.length_b   1.000
_cell.length_c   1.000
_cell.angle_alpha   90.00
_cell.angle_beta   90.00
_cell.angle_gamma   90.00
#
_symmetry.space_group_name_H-M   'P 1'
#
loop_
_entity.id
_entity.type
_entity.pdbx_description
1 polymer ?
#
loop_
_entity_poly.entity_id
_entity_poly.type
_entity_poly.pdbx_seq_one_letter_code
_entity_poly.pdbx_strand_id
1 'polypeptide(L)'
;MHEHSNSGGHPKPRFKLRPKQRDEPLTMDTPRFHVFLVDTGWNEPVSKVLREHVPLFHQYYPQDPVYVLTKEQSVKLLKKAPEHIGRDPMVLMYDIYKPKGVHSKENPNYHGFRLNLGVIKNPQQALAKLQEFLKFVTKNRTAECLSCEVQRELHREGLSNMVNILREASEASLELL
;
A
#
# COMPACT_ATOMS: atom_id res chain seq x y z
N MET A 1 50.57 -10.41 14.49
CA MET A 1 49.25 -10.97 14.76
C MET A 1 48.22 -9.93 14.42
N HIS A 2 47.60 -10.04 13.25
CA HIS A 2 46.48 -9.21 12.86
C HIS A 2 45.20 -10.03 12.96
N GLU A 3 44.40 -9.75 13.97
CA GLU A 3 43.06 -10.30 14.08
C GLU A 3 42.15 -9.56 13.09
N HIS A 4 41.81 -10.24 12.02
CA HIS A 4 40.71 -9.80 11.18
C HIS A 4 39.38 -10.16 11.87
N SER A 5 38.77 -9.18 12.53
CA SER A 5 37.41 -9.30 12.98
C SER A 5 36.47 -9.29 11.77
N ASN A 6 36.07 -10.48 11.40
CA ASN A 6 35.08 -10.70 10.35
C ASN A 6 33.68 -10.35 10.92
N SER A 7 33.27 -9.10 10.77
CA SER A 7 31.90 -8.70 11.10
C SER A 7 30.97 -9.27 10.03
N GLY A 8 30.59 -10.52 10.22
CA GLY A 8 29.58 -11.18 9.40
C GLY A 8 28.23 -10.52 9.61
N GLY A 9 27.93 -9.51 8.79
CA GLY A 9 26.58 -8.96 8.71
C GLY A 9 25.62 -10.06 8.27
N HIS A 10 24.70 -10.45 9.13
CA HIS A 10 23.62 -11.35 8.76
C HIS A 10 22.81 -10.71 7.62
N PRO A 11 22.57 -11.41 6.50
CA PRO A 11 21.77 -10.88 5.43
C PRO A 11 20.35 -10.60 5.98
N LYS A 12 19.89 -9.34 5.85
CA LYS A 12 18.51 -8.98 6.20
C LYS A 12 17.56 -9.85 5.38
N PRO A 13 16.52 -10.43 5.99
CA PRO A 13 15.56 -11.22 5.24
C PRO A 13 14.95 -10.36 4.13
N ARG A 14 15.17 -10.76 2.88
CA ARG A 14 14.53 -10.13 1.73
C ARG A 14 13.09 -10.59 1.66
N PHE A 15 12.16 -9.72 2.02
CA PHE A 15 10.76 -9.94 1.75
C PHE A 15 10.55 -9.93 0.23
N LYS A 16 10.30 -11.09 -0.34
CA LYS A 16 9.90 -11.17 -1.75
C LYS A 16 8.37 -11.12 -1.79
N LEU A 17 7.82 -9.94 -2.11
CA LEU A 17 6.41 -9.81 -2.47
C LEU A 17 6.22 -10.43 -3.86
N ARG A 18 6.16 -11.75 -3.91
CA ARG A 18 5.76 -12.44 -5.14
C ARG A 18 4.27 -12.67 -5.09
N PRO A 19 3.51 -12.13 -6.06
CA PRO A 19 2.12 -12.52 -6.23
C PRO A 19 2.07 -14.02 -6.38
N LYS A 20 1.35 -14.69 -5.48
CA LYS A 20 1.12 -16.13 -5.60
C LYS A 20 -0.18 -16.35 -6.34
N GLN A 21 -0.12 -17.07 -7.45
CA GLN A 21 -1.32 -17.69 -7.98
C GLN A 21 -1.79 -18.72 -6.97
N ARG A 22 -2.99 -18.55 -6.46
CA ARG A 22 -3.63 -19.50 -5.56
C ARG A 22 -4.71 -20.24 -6.30
N ASP A 23 -4.73 -21.56 -6.18
CA ASP A 23 -5.81 -22.41 -6.66
C ASP A 23 -7.02 -22.39 -5.73
N GLU A 24 -6.82 -21.92 -4.50
CA GLU A 24 -7.86 -21.81 -3.49
C GLU A 24 -8.66 -20.51 -3.67
N PRO A 25 -10.00 -20.54 -3.45
CA PRO A 25 -10.81 -19.35 -3.50
C PRO A 25 -10.42 -18.37 -2.39
N LEU A 26 -10.49 -17.07 -2.70
CA LEU A 26 -10.31 -16.03 -1.71
C LEU A 26 -11.45 -16.02 -0.70
N THR A 27 -11.10 -15.95 0.56
CA THR A 27 -12.05 -15.74 1.67
C THR A 27 -11.73 -14.44 2.38
N MET A 28 -12.64 -13.98 3.24
CA MET A 28 -12.42 -12.78 4.05
C MET A 28 -11.22 -12.90 5.00
N ASP A 29 -10.85 -14.12 5.38
CA ASP A 29 -9.73 -14.41 6.30
C ASP A 29 -8.40 -14.66 5.58
N THR A 30 -8.42 -14.72 4.25
CA THR A 30 -7.20 -14.94 3.46
C THR A 30 -6.35 -13.67 3.45
N PRO A 31 -5.06 -13.74 3.87
CA PRO A 31 -4.14 -12.61 3.71
C PRO A 31 -4.03 -12.21 2.23
N ARG A 32 -4.18 -10.93 1.95
CA ARG A 32 -4.17 -10.41 0.58
C ARG A 32 -3.23 -9.24 0.36
N PHE A 33 -3.08 -8.35 1.36
CA PHE A 33 -2.36 -7.10 1.17
C PHE A 33 -1.14 -6.98 2.09
N HIS A 34 -0.12 -6.29 1.59
CA HIS A 34 0.90 -5.66 2.41
C HIS A 34 0.67 -4.15 2.36
N VAL A 35 0.46 -3.53 3.51
CA VAL A 35 0.09 -2.12 3.62
C VAL A 35 1.27 -1.32 4.14
N PHE A 36 1.64 -0.26 3.43
CA PHE A 36 2.72 0.65 3.82
C PHE A 36 2.17 2.05 4.01
N LEU A 37 2.42 2.63 5.17
CA LEU A 37 2.07 4.02 5.46
C LEU A 37 3.31 4.88 5.24
N VAL A 38 3.24 5.77 4.26
CA VAL A 38 4.35 6.64 3.81
C VAL A 38 4.04 8.08 4.18
N ASP A 39 4.90 8.69 4.98
CA ASP A 39 4.70 10.05 5.48
C ASP A 39 6.04 10.73 5.74
N THR A 40 6.30 11.82 5.03
CA THR A 40 7.48 12.67 5.24
C THR A 40 7.22 13.83 6.21
N GLY A 41 5.97 14.05 6.61
CA GLY A 41 5.57 15.10 7.54
C GLY A 41 5.43 16.50 6.93
N TRP A 42 5.53 16.66 5.61
CA TRP A 42 5.40 17.98 4.98
C TRP A 42 3.99 18.57 5.10
N ASN A 43 2.96 17.74 5.14
CA ASN A 43 1.55 18.13 5.30
C ASN A 43 1.07 17.71 6.68
N GLU A 44 1.52 18.40 7.71
CA GLU A 44 1.32 18.00 9.11
C GLU A 44 -0.14 17.77 9.52
N PRO A 45 -1.13 18.61 9.12
CA PRO A 45 -2.52 18.37 9.49
C PRO A 45 -3.06 17.02 8.99
N VAL A 46 -2.69 16.61 7.78
CA VAL A 46 -3.11 15.34 7.19
C VAL A 46 -2.25 14.18 7.68
N SER A 47 -0.94 14.42 7.88
CA SER A 47 -0.03 13.44 8.50
C SER A 47 -0.51 13.00 9.87
N LYS A 48 -1.03 13.93 10.66
CA LYS A 48 -1.62 13.64 11.97
C LYS A 48 -2.81 12.70 11.87
N VAL A 49 -3.68 12.90 10.87
CA VAL A 49 -4.82 12.00 10.61
C VAL A 49 -4.34 10.57 10.39
N LEU A 50 -3.33 10.37 9.56
CA LEU A 50 -2.81 9.03 9.27
C LEU A 50 -2.20 8.39 10.52
N ARG A 51 -1.37 9.13 11.27
CA ARG A 51 -0.71 8.64 12.49
C ARG A 51 -1.71 8.24 13.59
N GLU A 52 -2.75 9.05 13.79
CA GLU A 52 -3.75 8.80 14.83
C GLU A 52 -4.71 7.65 14.48
N HIS A 53 -4.80 7.29 13.19
CA HIS A 53 -5.75 6.28 12.70
C HIS A 53 -5.09 4.98 12.23
N VAL A 54 -3.83 4.75 12.59
CA VAL A 54 -3.17 3.46 12.35
C VAL A 54 -4.00 2.27 12.87
N PRO A 55 -4.65 2.35 14.04
CA PRO A 55 -5.51 1.26 14.52
C PRO A 55 -6.65 0.87 13.58
N LEU A 56 -7.14 1.77 12.71
CA LEU A 56 -8.15 1.45 11.71
C LEU A 56 -7.68 0.38 10.74
N PHE A 57 -6.41 0.42 10.34
CA PHE A 57 -5.85 -0.58 9.42
C PHE A 57 -5.85 -1.97 10.05
N HIS A 58 -5.53 -2.08 11.33
CA HIS A 58 -5.58 -3.36 12.05
C HIS A 58 -7.01 -3.84 12.26
N GLN A 59 -7.95 -2.92 12.38
CA GLN A 59 -9.38 -3.24 12.52
C GLN A 59 -9.98 -3.77 11.22
N TYR A 60 -9.70 -3.10 10.09
CA TYR A 60 -10.20 -3.51 8.78
C TYR A 60 -9.42 -4.67 8.17
N TYR A 61 -8.13 -4.75 8.44
CA TYR A 61 -7.21 -5.72 7.82
C TYR A 61 -6.40 -6.49 8.87
N PRO A 62 -7.08 -7.24 9.79
CA PRO A 62 -6.37 -7.96 10.85
C PRO A 62 -5.45 -9.06 10.33
N GLN A 63 -5.69 -9.57 9.11
CA GLN A 63 -4.90 -10.61 8.48
C GLN A 63 -3.69 -10.08 7.70
N ASP A 64 -3.69 -8.79 7.39
CA ASP A 64 -2.70 -8.18 6.50
C ASP A 64 -1.65 -7.40 7.30
N PRO A 65 -0.36 -7.57 7.01
CA PRO A 65 0.66 -6.80 7.68
C PRO A 65 0.60 -5.33 7.30
N VAL A 66 0.71 -4.46 8.31
CA VAL A 66 0.75 -3.00 8.17
C VAL A 66 2.11 -2.50 8.63
N TYR A 67 2.82 -1.83 7.75
CA TYR A 67 4.14 -1.27 8.00
C TYR A 67 4.06 0.26 8.04
N VAL A 68 4.34 0.83 9.20
CA VAL A 68 4.43 2.28 9.38
C VAL A 68 5.87 2.69 9.13
N LEU A 69 6.14 3.31 7.98
CA LEU A 69 7.47 3.75 7.64
C LEU A 69 7.88 4.95 8.50
N THR A 70 9.15 5.00 8.90
CA THR A 70 9.72 6.18 9.52
C THR A 70 9.77 7.33 8.51
N LYS A 71 9.95 8.56 8.99
CA LYS A 71 10.15 9.73 8.13
C LYS A 71 11.33 9.51 7.18
N GLU A 72 12.43 8.96 7.67
CA GLU A 72 13.64 8.69 6.88
C GLU A 72 13.38 7.64 5.79
N GLN A 73 12.69 6.56 6.13
CA GLN A 73 12.29 5.53 5.16
C GLN A 73 11.35 6.09 4.09
N SER A 74 10.40 6.92 4.49
CA SER A 74 9.45 7.59 3.58
C SER A 74 10.18 8.53 2.62
N VAL A 75 11.14 9.30 3.10
CA VAL A 75 11.97 10.17 2.26
C VAL A 75 12.77 9.37 1.26
N LYS A 76 13.40 8.28 1.68
CA LYS A 76 14.16 7.39 0.78
C LYS A 76 13.26 6.79 -0.31
N LEU A 77 12.06 6.36 0.05
CA LEU A 77 11.09 5.83 -0.91
C LEU A 77 10.73 6.88 -1.95
N LEU A 78 10.41 8.10 -1.53
CA LEU A 78 10.02 9.18 -2.43
C LEU A 78 11.16 9.69 -3.31
N LYS A 79 12.41 9.61 -2.86
CA LYS A 79 13.57 9.92 -3.71
C LYS A 79 13.73 8.97 -4.88
N LYS A 80 13.30 7.72 -4.74
CA LYS A 80 13.29 6.73 -5.81
C LYS A 80 12.11 6.90 -6.78
N ALA A 81 11.05 7.56 -6.32
CA ALA A 81 9.84 7.83 -7.08
C ALA A 81 9.46 9.32 -6.98
N PRO A 82 10.25 10.23 -7.61
CA PRO A 82 10.07 11.68 -7.45
C PRO A 82 8.71 12.20 -7.90
N GLU A 83 7.99 11.49 -8.75
CA GLU A 83 6.63 11.81 -9.16
C GLU A 83 5.61 11.77 -8.00
N HIS A 84 5.98 11.16 -6.89
CA HIS A 84 5.13 11.07 -5.69
C HIS A 84 5.44 12.12 -4.63
N ILE A 85 6.48 12.92 -4.83
CA ILE A 85 6.83 14.00 -3.90
C ILE A 85 5.67 14.99 -3.81
N GLY A 86 5.28 15.32 -2.56
CA GLY A 86 4.17 16.23 -2.30
C GLY A 86 2.77 15.58 -2.35
N ARG A 87 2.69 14.27 -2.50
CA ARG A 87 1.41 13.52 -2.47
C ARG A 87 1.22 12.72 -1.18
N ASP A 88 2.28 12.61 -0.39
CA ASP A 88 2.19 11.98 0.93
C ASP A 88 1.56 12.96 1.97
N PRO A 89 0.96 12.47 3.04
CA PRO A 89 0.90 11.05 3.44
C PRO A 89 0.11 10.20 2.45
N MET A 90 0.60 8.97 2.24
CA MET A 90 -0.03 8.03 1.33
C MET A 90 -0.07 6.64 1.93
N VAL A 91 -1.04 5.86 1.47
CA VAL A 91 -1.19 4.45 1.79
C VAL A 91 -0.87 3.64 0.54
N LEU A 92 0.12 2.76 0.63
CA LEU A 92 0.44 1.80 -0.40
C LEU A 92 -0.12 0.44 0.00
N MET A 93 -0.96 -0.14 -0.83
CA MET A 93 -1.51 -1.48 -0.62
C MET A 93 -1.05 -2.39 -1.75
N TYR A 94 -0.08 -3.26 -1.46
CA TYR A 94 0.36 -4.27 -2.42
C TYR A 94 -0.54 -5.49 -2.33
N ASP A 95 -1.13 -5.86 -3.45
CA ASP A 95 -1.95 -7.05 -3.59
C ASP A 95 -1.08 -8.26 -3.94
N ILE A 96 -0.98 -9.21 -3.02
CA ILE A 96 -0.20 -10.45 -3.22
C ILE A 96 -0.98 -11.53 -3.98
N TYR A 97 -2.26 -11.28 -4.26
CA TYR A 97 -3.09 -12.17 -5.06
C TYR A 97 -2.99 -11.82 -6.54
N LYS A 98 -2.67 -12.80 -7.36
CA LYS A 98 -2.63 -12.63 -8.82
C LYS A 98 -3.87 -13.29 -9.45
N PRO A 99 -4.71 -12.52 -10.16
CA PRO A 99 -5.86 -13.09 -10.84
C PRO A 99 -5.44 -14.07 -11.94
N LYS A 100 -6.28 -15.06 -12.20
CA LYS A 100 -6.09 -16.06 -13.25
C LYS A 100 -7.01 -15.78 -14.46
N GLY A 101 -6.68 -16.37 -15.60
CA GLY A 101 -7.53 -16.38 -16.79
C GLY A 101 -7.62 -15.01 -17.45
N VAL A 102 -8.86 -14.63 -17.85
CA VAL A 102 -9.12 -13.37 -18.58
C VAL A 102 -8.69 -12.14 -17.80
N HIS A 103 -8.90 -12.13 -16.49
CA HIS A 103 -8.57 -11.00 -15.63
C HIS A 103 -7.06 -10.75 -15.54
N SER A 104 -6.23 -11.75 -15.76
CA SER A 104 -4.77 -11.57 -15.78
C SER A 104 -4.29 -10.74 -16.96
N LYS A 105 -5.09 -10.64 -18.04
CA LYS A 105 -4.78 -9.87 -19.25
C LYS A 105 -5.29 -8.44 -19.20
N GLU A 106 -6.29 -8.13 -18.38
CA GLU A 106 -6.91 -6.82 -18.30
C GLU A 106 -6.00 -5.78 -17.65
N ASN A 107 -5.24 -6.19 -16.62
CA ASN A 107 -4.27 -5.33 -15.93
C ASN A 107 -2.97 -6.10 -15.67
N PRO A 108 -2.13 -6.37 -16.69
CA PRO A 108 -0.95 -7.22 -16.56
C PRO A 108 0.10 -6.67 -15.58
N ASN A 109 0.11 -5.35 -15.36
CA ASN A 109 1.08 -4.66 -14.50
C ASN A 109 0.47 -4.22 -13.16
N TYR A 110 -0.68 -4.77 -12.79
CA TYR A 110 -1.31 -4.47 -11.52
C TYR A 110 -0.54 -5.09 -10.35
N HIS A 111 -0.22 -4.25 -9.36
CA HIS A 111 0.44 -4.66 -8.12
C HIS A 111 -0.30 -4.22 -6.86
N GLY A 112 -1.29 -3.39 -6.97
CA GLY A 112 -2.06 -2.87 -5.85
C GLY A 112 -2.53 -1.44 -6.06
N PHE A 113 -2.69 -0.72 -4.96
CA PHE A 113 -3.25 0.64 -4.94
C PHE A 113 -2.39 1.60 -4.15
N ARG A 114 -2.51 2.87 -4.50
CA ARG A 114 -1.97 3.98 -3.74
C ARG A 114 -3.08 4.98 -3.46
N LEU A 115 -3.31 5.29 -2.19
CA LEU A 115 -4.19 6.36 -1.75
C LEU A 115 -3.34 7.57 -1.36
N ASN A 116 -3.48 8.67 -2.11
CA ASN A 116 -2.75 9.91 -1.86
C ASN A 116 -3.58 10.84 -0.96
N LEU A 117 -3.32 10.82 0.33
CA LEU A 117 -4.00 11.72 1.27
C LEU A 117 -3.44 13.14 1.25
N GLY A 118 -2.19 13.30 0.82
CA GLY A 118 -1.52 14.61 0.78
C GLY A 118 -2.11 15.59 -0.22
N VAL A 119 -2.92 15.14 -1.18
CA VAL A 119 -3.65 16.02 -2.12
C VAL A 119 -4.88 16.65 -1.48
N ILE A 120 -5.28 16.21 -0.29
CA ILE A 120 -6.42 16.73 0.45
C ILE A 120 -5.93 17.76 1.45
N LYS A 121 -6.53 18.95 1.44
CA LYS A 121 -6.15 20.04 2.35
C LYS A 121 -6.83 19.96 3.71
N ASN A 122 -8.05 19.42 3.75
CA ASN A 122 -8.85 19.36 4.97
C ASN A 122 -8.64 18.00 5.67
N PRO A 123 -8.16 17.99 6.94
CA PRO A 123 -7.94 16.74 7.68
C PRO A 123 -9.18 15.88 7.86
N GLN A 124 -10.34 16.49 8.02
CA GLN A 124 -11.61 15.78 8.19
C GLN A 124 -12.03 15.06 6.90
N GLN A 125 -11.83 15.72 5.77
CA GLN A 125 -12.03 15.08 4.45
C GLN A 125 -11.03 13.93 4.23
N ALA A 126 -9.78 14.11 4.63
CA ALA A 126 -8.78 13.07 4.54
C ALA A 126 -9.18 11.82 5.32
N LEU A 127 -9.68 12.00 6.55
CA LEU A 127 -10.19 10.89 7.36
C LEU A 127 -11.39 10.21 6.71
N ALA A 128 -12.36 10.98 6.23
CA ALA A 128 -13.55 10.44 5.57
C ALA A 128 -13.17 9.62 4.34
N LYS A 129 -12.27 10.12 3.51
CA LYS A 129 -11.80 9.41 2.30
C LYS A 129 -10.98 8.17 2.63
N LEU A 130 -10.15 8.23 3.67
CA LEU A 130 -9.46 7.06 4.18
C LEU A 130 -10.44 5.96 4.59
N GLN A 131 -11.44 6.30 5.38
CA GLN A 131 -12.46 5.35 5.83
C GLN A 131 -13.27 4.76 4.67
N GLU A 132 -13.70 5.58 3.72
CA GLU A 132 -14.40 5.13 2.51
C GLU A 132 -13.57 4.14 1.72
N PHE A 133 -12.28 4.43 1.53
CA PHE A 133 -11.37 3.57 0.81
C PHE A 133 -11.16 2.23 1.52
N LEU A 134 -10.91 2.25 2.83
CA LEU A 134 -10.74 1.04 3.62
C LEU A 134 -11.99 0.14 3.60
N LYS A 135 -13.17 0.74 3.73
CA LYS A 135 -14.46 0.02 3.63
C LYS A 135 -14.66 -0.59 2.24
N PHE A 136 -14.35 0.18 1.20
CA PHE A 136 -14.48 -0.27 -0.18
C PHE A 136 -13.60 -1.50 -0.46
N VAL A 137 -12.33 -1.44 -0.08
CA VAL A 137 -11.40 -2.55 -0.28
C VAL A 137 -11.84 -3.78 0.54
N THR A 138 -12.31 -3.57 1.77
CA THR A 138 -12.83 -4.65 2.62
C THR A 138 -14.04 -5.33 1.98
N LYS A 139 -14.97 -4.55 1.45
CA LYS A 139 -16.16 -5.07 0.77
C LYS A 139 -15.81 -5.91 -0.46
N ASN A 140 -14.77 -5.55 -1.18
CA ASN A 140 -14.36 -6.20 -2.41
C ASN A 140 -13.13 -7.13 -2.22
N ARG A 141 -12.80 -7.45 -0.98
CA ARG A 141 -11.59 -8.20 -0.63
C ARG A 141 -11.51 -9.57 -1.32
N THR A 142 -12.62 -10.21 -1.57
CA THR A 142 -12.69 -11.53 -2.21
C THR A 142 -12.83 -11.48 -3.74
N ALA A 143 -12.86 -10.28 -4.33
CA ALA A 143 -12.96 -10.13 -5.77
C ALA A 143 -11.68 -10.65 -6.47
N GLU A 144 -11.83 -11.46 -7.49
CA GLU A 144 -10.71 -11.94 -8.29
C GLU A 144 -9.99 -10.79 -9.00
N CYS A 145 -10.74 -9.87 -9.60
CA CYS A 145 -10.22 -8.67 -10.23
C CYS A 145 -10.56 -7.44 -9.39
N LEU A 146 -9.80 -7.22 -8.32
CA LEU A 146 -10.00 -6.04 -7.48
C LEU A 146 -9.72 -4.74 -8.23
N SER A 147 -8.74 -4.71 -9.12
CA SER A 147 -8.47 -3.55 -9.98
C SER A 147 -9.66 -3.18 -10.87
N CYS A 148 -10.43 -4.17 -11.35
CA CYS A 148 -11.65 -3.93 -12.14
C CYS A 148 -12.73 -3.27 -11.29
N GLU A 149 -12.93 -3.76 -10.07
CA GLU A 149 -13.89 -3.18 -9.12
C GLU A 149 -13.52 -1.75 -8.73
N VAL A 150 -12.24 -1.52 -8.46
CA VAL A 150 -11.74 -0.18 -8.12
C VAL A 150 -11.95 0.80 -9.28
N GLN A 151 -11.62 0.42 -10.50
CA GLN A 151 -11.83 1.29 -11.67
C GLN A 151 -13.30 1.66 -11.85
N ARG A 152 -14.19 0.72 -11.61
CA ARG A 152 -15.64 0.94 -11.69
C ARG A 152 -16.13 1.94 -10.63
N GLU A 153 -15.70 1.77 -9.38
CA GLU A 153 -16.16 2.56 -8.26
C GLU A 153 -15.46 3.92 -8.13
N LEU A 154 -14.22 4.05 -8.57
CA LEU A 154 -13.51 5.33 -8.53
C LEU A 154 -14.28 6.46 -9.23
N HIS A 155 -14.98 6.12 -10.33
CA HIS A 155 -15.80 7.09 -11.05
C HIS A 155 -17.09 7.45 -10.30
N ARG A 156 -17.65 6.51 -9.54
CA ARG A 156 -18.88 6.74 -8.77
C ARG A 156 -18.63 7.54 -7.50
N GLU A 157 -17.57 7.23 -6.78
CA GLU A 157 -17.29 7.74 -5.43
C GLU A 157 -16.47 9.04 -5.43
N GLY A 158 -16.06 9.54 -6.58
CA GLY A 158 -15.19 10.74 -6.66
C GLY A 158 -13.78 10.54 -6.08
N LEU A 159 -13.32 9.30 -6.00
CA LEU A 159 -12.01 8.93 -5.50
C LEU A 159 -10.93 8.92 -6.60
N SER A 160 -11.30 9.17 -7.85
CA SER A 160 -10.42 9.02 -9.02
C SER A 160 -9.14 9.88 -8.97
N ASN A 161 -9.18 11.01 -8.27
CA ASN A 161 -8.01 11.89 -8.12
C ASN A 161 -7.07 11.47 -6.99
N MET A 162 -7.51 10.56 -6.12
CA MET A 162 -6.80 10.20 -4.90
C MET A 162 -6.23 8.80 -4.94
N VAL A 163 -6.90 7.90 -5.65
CA VAL A 163 -6.51 6.50 -5.73
C VAL A 163 -5.88 6.23 -7.09
N ASN A 164 -4.69 5.67 -7.07
CA ASN A 164 -4.00 5.22 -8.26
C ASN A 164 -3.74 3.72 -8.19
N ILE A 165 -3.80 3.05 -9.32
CA ILE A 165 -3.36 1.67 -9.44
C ILE A 165 -1.83 1.66 -9.51
N LEU A 166 -1.21 0.86 -8.65
CA LEU A 166 0.22 0.61 -8.70
C LEU A 166 0.51 -0.36 -9.83
N ARG A 167 1.32 0.07 -10.79
CA ARG A 167 1.68 -0.71 -11.96
C ARG A 167 3.10 -1.27 -11.92
N GLU A 168 3.90 -0.77 -11.00
CA GLU A 168 5.26 -1.22 -10.76
C GLU A 168 5.39 -1.66 -9.31
N ALA A 169 5.94 -2.85 -9.11
CA ALA A 169 6.41 -3.24 -7.79
C ALA A 169 7.61 -2.36 -7.47
N SER A 170 7.44 -1.34 -6.64
CA SER A 170 8.60 -0.64 -6.13
C SER A 170 9.27 -1.57 -5.12
N GLU A 171 10.28 -2.30 -5.57
CA GLU A 171 11.17 -3.10 -4.71
C GLU A 171 11.80 -2.24 -3.62
N ALA A 172 11.83 -0.94 -3.87
CA ALA A 172 12.32 0.07 -2.96
C ALA A 172 11.62 0.08 -1.60
N SER A 173 10.31 -0.17 -1.54
CA SER A 173 9.58 -0.23 -0.26
C SER A 173 9.97 -1.43 0.58
N LEU A 174 10.40 -2.51 -0.07
CA LEU A 174 10.83 -3.74 0.59
C LEU A 174 12.25 -3.68 1.11
N GLU A 175 13.14 -2.99 0.41
CA GLU A 175 14.53 -2.80 0.84
C GLU A 175 14.62 -1.88 2.08
N LEU A 176 13.58 -1.11 2.36
CA LEU A 176 13.52 -0.22 3.52
C LEU A 176 13.08 -0.92 4.81
N LEU A 177 12.57 -2.11 4.69
CA LEU A 177 12.16 -2.95 5.82
C LEU A 177 13.32 -3.84 6.28
#